data_27beafeeba7fdeec2c3fc69af37a20f8
#
_entry.id   27beafeeba7fdeec2c3fc69af37a20f8
#
_cell.length_a   1.000
_cell.length_b   1.000
_cell.length_c   1.000
_cell.angle_alpha   90.00
_cell.angle_beta   90.00
_cell.angle_gamma   90.00
#
_symmetry.space_group_name_H-M   'P 1'
#
loop_
_entity.id
_entity.type
_entity.pdbx_description
1 polymer ?
#
loop_
_entity_poly.entity_id
_entity_poly.type
_entity_poly.pdbx_seq_one_letter_code
_entity_poly.pdbx_strand_id
1 'polypeptide(L)'
;MKYFYFVIFIFNFMFSQSWYNHPELEWQTIETEHFLIHYHEETTRSGQETAAVAEKIYEPITSFYEFEPDSKTHIIIQDTDDISNGAAYYYDNKILISALPLDYDLRGSHRWLNNVITHEFTHIV
;
A
#
# COMPACT_ATOMS: atom_id res chain seq x y z
N MET A 1 -14.34 25.95 -36.31
CA MET A 1 -14.37 26.04 -34.83
C MET A 1 -15.16 24.91 -34.16
N LYS A 2 -16.28 24.44 -34.68
CA LYS A 2 -17.09 23.35 -34.04
C LYS A 2 -16.31 22.04 -33.82
N TYR A 3 -15.43 21.67 -34.75
CA TYR A 3 -14.63 20.43 -34.65
C TYR A 3 -13.48 20.55 -33.66
N PHE A 4 -12.98 21.75 -33.39
CA PHE A 4 -11.92 21.99 -32.41
C PHE A 4 -12.38 21.68 -30.97
N TYR A 5 -13.60 22.05 -30.60
CA TYR A 5 -14.16 21.73 -29.29
C TYR A 5 -14.43 20.24 -29.10
N PHE A 6 -14.81 19.55 -30.18
CA PHE A 6 -15.03 18.10 -30.16
C PHE A 6 -13.71 17.33 -29.91
N VAL A 7 -12.62 17.75 -30.56
CA VAL A 7 -11.30 17.15 -30.34
C VAL A 7 -10.81 17.39 -28.90
N ILE A 8 -11.00 18.58 -28.33
CA ILE A 8 -10.64 18.89 -26.94
C ILE A 8 -11.46 18.00 -25.99
N PHE A 9 -12.75 17.78 -26.26
CA PHE A 9 -13.61 16.96 -25.41
C PHE A 9 -13.18 15.48 -25.44
N ILE A 10 -12.83 14.94 -26.59
CA ILE A 10 -12.32 13.56 -26.71
C ILE A 10 -10.98 13.43 -25.97
N PHE A 11 -10.10 14.42 -26.10
CA PHE A 11 -8.78 14.41 -25.46
C PHE A 11 -8.88 14.38 -23.93
N ASN A 12 -9.82 15.11 -23.34
CA ASN A 12 -10.07 15.04 -21.90
C ASN A 12 -10.62 13.69 -21.45
N PHE A 13 -11.38 12.98 -22.29
CA PHE A 13 -11.90 11.65 -21.97
C PHE A 13 -10.79 10.58 -21.96
N MET A 14 -9.74 10.76 -22.76
CA MET A 14 -8.59 9.84 -22.82
C MET A 14 -7.64 9.95 -21.62
N PHE A 15 -7.70 11.03 -20.84
CA PHE A 15 -6.88 11.24 -19.64
C PHE A 15 -7.63 10.98 -18.33
N SER A 16 -8.84 10.45 -18.37
CA SER A 16 -9.53 9.96 -17.18
C SER A 16 -8.82 8.68 -16.72
N GLN A 17 -7.83 8.81 -15.87
CA GLN A 17 -7.26 7.66 -15.17
C GLN A 17 -8.29 7.18 -14.14
N SER A 18 -8.97 6.10 -14.46
CA SER A 18 -9.73 5.37 -13.47
C SER A 18 -8.76 4.54 -12.61
N TRP A 19 -8.93 4.55 -11.32
CA TRP A 19 -8.29 3.57 -10.46
C TRP A 19 -8.71 2.17 -10.93
N TYR A 20 -7.74 1.39 -11.34
CA TYR A 20 -7.97 0.03 -11.80
C TYR A 20 -7.75 -0.93 -10.63
N ASN A 21 -8.76 -1.72 -10.31
CA ASN A 21 -8.74 -2.62 -9.15
C ASN A 21 -8.08 -3.96 -9.41
N HIS A 22 -7.49 -4.16 -10.59
CA HIS A 22 -6.77 -5.39 -10.95
C HIS A 22 -7.54 -6.68 -10.59
N PRO A 23 -8.78 -6.89 -11.10
CA PRO A 23 -9.58 -8.06 -10.78
C PRO A 23 -9.02 -9.36 -11.36
N GLU A 24 -8.03 -9.25 -12.25
CA GLU A 24 -7.28 -10.38 -12.82
C GLU A 24 -6.25 -10.97 -11.85
N LEU A 25 -5.88 -10.26 -10.78
CA LEU A 25 -4.94 -10.74 -9.79
C LEU A 25 -5.61 -11.70 -8.80
N GLU A 26 -4.94 -12.81 -8.52
CA GLU A 26 -5.36 -13.74 -7.48
C GLU A 26 -4.89 -13.25 -6.11
N TRP A 27 -5.79 -12.59 -5.40
CA TRP A 27 -5.52 -12.05 -4.08
C TRP A 27 -5.57 -13.14 -3.02
N GLN A 28 -4.59 -13.10 -2.12
CA GLN A 28 -4.46 -13.95 -0.96
C GLN A 28 -4.34 -13.09 0.30
N THR A 29 -4.58 -13.70 1.46
CA THR A 29 -4.50 -13.01 2.75
C THR A 29 -3.72 -13.83 3.76
N ILE A 30 -2.72 -13.21 4.40
CA ILE A 30 -2.09 -13.71 5.61
C ILE A 30 -2.76 -13.02 6.79
N GLU A 31 -3.37 -13.80 7.67
CA GLU A 31 -3.90 -13.32 8.93
C GLU A 31 -2.88 -13.52 10.04
N THR A 32 -2.60 -12.45 10.79
CA THR A 32 -1.74 -12.47 11.98
C THR A 32 -2.54 -12.06 13.22
N GLU A 33 -1.90 -11.83 14.35
CA GLU A 33 -2.59 -11.43 15.57
C GLU A 33 -3.27 -10.06 15.43
N HIS A 34 -2.58 -9.07 14.81
CA HIS A 34 -3.03 -7.68 14.72
C HIS A 34 -3.30 -7.20 13.30
N PHE A 35 -2.95 -7.99 12.27
CA PHE A 35 -3.03 -7.54 10.87
C PHE A 35 -3.69 -8.55 9.94
N LEU A 36 -4.21 -8.02 8.82
CA LEU A 36 -4.64 -8.75 7.63
C LEU A 36 -3.82 -8.27 6.44
N ILE A 37 -2.87 -9.09 5.97
CA ILE A 37 -1.97 -8.73 4.88
C ILE A 37 -2.51 -9.32 3.58
N HIS A 38 -2.95 -8.44 2.66
CA HIS A 38 -3.46 -8.80 1.35
C HIS A 38 -2.35 -8.64 0.30
N TYR A 39 -2.13 -9.67 -0.47
CA TYR A 39 -1.09 -9.73 -1.49
C TYR A 39 -1.55 -10.61 -2.65
N HIS A 40 -0.87 -10.52 -3.79
CA HIS A 40 -1.09 -11.40 -4.94
C HIS A 40 0.14 -12.30 -5.17
N GLU A 41 0.03 -13.30 -6.05
CA GLU A 41 1.05 -14.34 -6.22
C GLU A 41 2.46 -13.77 -6.41
N GLU A 42 2.62 -12.75 -7.24
CA GLU A 42 3.92 -12.12 -7.54
C GLU A 42 4.53 -11.41 -6.32
N THR A 43 3.72 -11.02 -5.34
CA THR A 43 4.15 -10.32 -4.12
C THR A 43 4.17 -11.22 -2.87
N THR A 44 4.11 -12.54 -3.02
CA THR A 44 4.07 -13.51 -1.90
C THR A 44 5.21 -13.30 -0.89
N ARG A 45 6.44 -13.10 -1.37
CA ARG A 45 7.59 -12.84 -0.49
C ARG A 45 7.42 -11.55 0.31
N SER A 46 7.00 -10.48 -0.36
CA SER A 46 6.73 -9.20 0.29
C SER A 46 5.59 -9.31 1.30
N GLY A 47 4.56 -10.12 1.01
CA GLY A 47 3.48 -10.42 1.95
C GLY A 47 3.97 -11.08 3.23
N GLN A 48 4.82 -12.10 3.12
CA GLN A 48 5.40 -12.79 4.27
C GLN A 48 6.33 -11.88 5.10
N GLU A 49 7.15 -11.08 4.42
CA GLU A 49 8.03 -10.12 5.10
C GLU A 49 7.21 -9.03 5.80
N THR A 50 6.16 -8.52 5.16
CA THR A 50 5.24 -7.55 5.75
C THR A 50 4.59 -8.09 7.01
N ALA A 51 4.09 -9.33 7.02
CA ALA A 51 3.49 -9.95 8.19
C ALA A 51 4.47 -9.98 9.38
N ALA A 52 5.70 -10.37 9.15
CA ALA A 52 6.73 -10.44 10.18
C ALA A 52 7.13 -9.04 10.70
N VAL A 53 7.24 -8.05 9.80
CA VAL A 53 7.57 -6.67 10.17
C VAL A 53 6.43 -6.03 10.94
N ALA A 54 5.18 -6.16 10.46
CA ALA A 54 4.02 -5.55 11.06
C ALA A 54 3.83 -5.99 12.52
N GLU A 55 3.88 -7.29 12.80
CA GLU A 55 3.79 -7.78 14.19
C GLU A 55 4.94 -7.28 15.07
N LYS A 56 6.14 -7.22 14.54
CA LYS A 56 7.31 -6.74 15.28
C LYS A 56 7.20 -5.28 15.71
N ILE A 57 6.56 -4.43 14.91
CA ILE A 57 6.44 -3.00 15.20
C ILE A 57 5.16 -2.65 15.96
N TYR A 58 4.20 -3.55 16.06
CA TYR A 58 2.88 -3.28 16.67
C TYR A 58 3.02 -2.76 18.10
N GLU A 59 3.52 -3.58 19.01
CA GLU A 59 3.63 -3.21 20.42
C GLU A 59 4.50 -1.95 20.66
N PRO A 60 5.69 -1.79 20.05
CA PRO A 60 6.47 -0.57 20.20
C PRO A 60 5.74 0.71 19.81
N ILE A 61 4.92 0.68 18.75
CA ILE A 61 4.20 1.87 18.27
C ILE A 61 2.94 2.12 19.12
N THR A 62 2.11 1.10 19.33
CA THR A 62 0.88 1.25 20.12
C THR A 62 1.17 1.65 21.56
N SER A 63 2.21 1.09 22.18
CA SER A 63 2.64 1.48 23.53
C SER A 63 3.18 2.91 23.59
N PHE A 64 3.88 3.37 22.53
CA PHE A 64 4.41 4.73 22.49
C PHE A 64 3.32 5.80 22.39
N TYR A 65 2.28 5.53 21.59
CA TYR A 65 1.14 6.44 21.40
C TYR A 65 -0.02 6.20 22.37
N GLU A 66 0.05 5.14 23.19
CA GLU A 66 -1.01 4.73 24.13
C GLU A 66 -2.36 4.51 23.42
N PHE A 67 -2.31 3.96 22.20
CA PHE A 67 -3.49 3.69 21.39
C PHE A 67 -3.33 2.36 20.62
N GLU A 68 -4.40 1.58 20.60
CA GLU A 68 -4.49 0.34 19.83
C GLU A 68 -5.71 0.41 18.90
N PRO A 69 -5.57 0.02 17.61
CA PRO A 69 -6.73 -0.09 16.72
C PRO A 69 -7.77 -1.10 17.24
N ASP A 70 -9.06 -0.77 17.14
CA ASP A 70 -10.17 -1.61 17.60
C ASP A 70 -10.33 -2.93 16.81
N SER A 71 -9.68 -3.05 15.68
CA SER A 71 -9.70 -4.21 14.79
C SER A 71 -8.36 -4.39 14.09
N LYS A 72 -8.14 -5.57 13.50
CA LYS A 72 -6.94 -5.84 12.71
C LYS A 72 -6.78 -4.83 11.59
N THR A 73 -5.59 -4.26 11.47
CA THR A 73 -5.26 -3.32 10.40
C THR A 73 -5.01 -4.08 9.10
N HIS A 74 -5.63 -3.61 8.01
CA HIS A 74 -5.43 -4.17 6.69
C HIS A 74 -4.18 -3.58 6.02
N ILE A 75 -3.27 -4.42 5.56
CA ILE A 75 -2.12 -4.00 4.75
C ILE A 75 -2.26 -4.62 3.36
N ILE A 76 -2.32 -3.79 2.33
CA ILE A 76 -2.50 -4.21 0.95
C ILE A 76 -1.19 -3.95 0.19
N ILE A 77 -0.61 -5.01 -0.35
CA ILE A 77 0.66 -4.94 -1.08
C ILE A 77 0.36 -4.96 -2.57
N GLN A 78 0.82 -3.94 -3.26
CA GLN A 78 0.65 -3.75 -4.70
C GLN A 78 2.00 -3.76 -5.41
N ASP A 79 2.04 -4.33 -6.60
CA ASP A 79 3.18 -4.30 -7.52
C ASP A 79 2.67 -4.33 -8.96
N THR A 80 1.82 -3.37 -9.30
CA THR A 80 1.12 -3.31 -10.59
C THR A 80 1.57 -2.15 -11.47
N ASP A 81 2.26 -1.18 -10.88
CA ASP A 81 2.71 0.03 -11.56
C ASP A 81 4.15 0.37 -11.16
N ASP A 82 4.84 1.13 -11.99
CA ASP A 82 6.15 1.70 -11.70
C ASP A 82 6.06 2.84 -10.66
N ILE A 83 5.37 2.58 -9.55
CA ILE A 83 5.19 3.51 -8.44
C ILE A 83 5.69 2.85 -7.15
N SER A 84 6.48 3.59 -6.39
CA SER A 84 6.91 3.17 -5.06
C SER A 84 6.42 4.16 -4.03
N ASN A 85 5.44 3.75 -3.22
CA ASN A 85 4.86 4.58 -2.18
C ASN A 85 4.22 3.74 -1.06
N GLY A 86 3.92 4.38 0.07
CA GLY A 86 3.00 3.92 1.10
C GLY A 86 1.91 4.96 1.32
N ALA A 87 0.76 4.53 1.80
CA ALA A 87 -0.33 5.41 2.20
C ALA A 87 -1.21 4.77 3.27
N ALA A 88 -1.41 5.47 4.38
CA ALA A 88 -2.32 5.07 5.43
C ALA A 88 -3.69 5.74 5.26
N TYR A 89 -4.74 4.96 5.42
CA TYR A 89 -6.14 5.40 5.40
C TYR A 89 -6.73 5.18 6.79
N TYR A 90 -6.56 6.16 7.66
CA TYR A 90 -6.94 6.09 9.07
C TYR A 90 -8.40 5.64 9.28
N TYR A 91 -9.34 6.27 8.58
CA TYR A 91 -10.78 5.95 8.76
C TYR A 91 -11.18 4.55 8.27
N ASP A 92 -10.39 3.96 7.39
CA ASP A 92 -10.63 2.62 6.85
C ASP A 92 -9.77 1.55 7.56
N ASN A 93 -8.94 1.95 8.52
CA ASN A 93 -7.95 1.11 9.20
C ASN A 93 -7.16 0.26 8.19
N LYS A 94 -6.62 0.89 7.15
CA LYS A 94 -5.88 0.21 6.09
C LYS A 94 -4.65 0.99 5.64
N ILE A 95 -3.66 0.24 5.18
CA ILE A 95 -2.41 0.73 4.62
C ILE A 95 -2.24 0.13 3.22
N LEU A 96 -1.91 0.96 2.24
CA LEU A 96 -1.48 0.54 0.91
C LEU A 96 0.04 0.69 0.79
N ILE A 97 0.73 -0.33 0.25
CA ILE A 97 2.19 -0.32 0.13
C ILE A 97 2.59 -0.89 -1.23
N SER A 98 3.52 -0.22 -1.92
CA SER A 98 4.23 -0.81 -3.05
C SER A 98 5.20 -1.89 -2.57
N ALA A 99 5.24 -3.04 -3.23
CA ALA A 99 6.07 -4.18 -2.83
C ALA A 99 7.57 -3.87 -2.86
N LEU A 100 8.01 -3.03 -3.81
CA LEU A 100 9.40 -2.71 -4.06
C LEU A 100 9.67 -1.19 -4.00
N PRO A 101 10.85 -0.77 -3.53
CA PRO A 101 11.30 0.61 -3.66
C PRO A 101 11.82 0.86 -5.08
N LEU A 102 11.44 1.99 -5.67
CA LEU A 102 11.98 2.46 -6.95
C LEU A 102 12.99 3.60 -6.80
N ASP A 103 13.40 3.88 -5.58
CA ASP A 103 14.28 4.99 -5.22
C ASP A 103 15.75 4.57 -4.98
N TYR A 104 16.14 3.39 -5.49
CA TYR A 104 17.48 2.82 -5.31
C TYR A 104 18.60 3.77 -5.74
N ASP A 105 18.43 4.47 -6.86
CA ASP A 105 19.42 5.42 -7.37
C ASP A 105 19.61 6.63 -6.44
N LEU A 106 18.61 6.97 -5.63
CA LEU A 106 18.64 8.08 -4.69
C LEU A 106 19.09 7.67 -3.28
N ARG A 107 18.67 6.51 -2.80
CA ARG A 107 18.83 6.07 -1.41
C ARG A 107 19.68 4.82 -1.24
N GLY A 108 20.06 4.15 -2.33
CA GLY A 108 20.73 2.86 -2.27
C GLY A 108 19.82 1.76 -1.70
N SER A 109 20.41 0.63 -1.33
CA SER A 109 19.66 -0.45 -0.70
C SER A 109 19.25 -0.09 0.72
N HIS A 110 17.98 -0.21 1.06
CA HIS A 110 17.44 0.01 2.39
C HIS A 110 16.30 -0.98 2.68
N ARG A 111 15.90 -1.07 3.95
CA ARG A 111 14.82 -1.96 4.37
C ARG A 111 13.47 -1.31 4.10
N TRP A 112 13.09 -1.27 2.82
CA TRP A 112 11.88 -0.59 2.35
C TRP A 112 10.64 -0.95 3.16
N LEU A 113 10.24 -2.22 3.17
CA LEU A 113 9.03 -2.66 3.87
C LEU A 113 9.07 -2.31 5.36
N ASN A 114 10.19 -2.51 6.04
CA ASN A 114 10.31 -2.12 7.44
C ASN A 114 10.08 -0.61 7.64
N ASN A 115 10.67 0.22 6.80
CA ASN A 115 10.59 1.66 6.95
C ASN A 115 9.16 2.16 6.62
N VAL A 116 8.59 1.71 5.50
CA VAL A 116 7.28 2.18 5.06
C VAL A 116 6.16 1.68 5.97
N ILE A 117 6.18 0.41 6.39
CA ILE A 117 5.16 -0.13 7.30
C ILE A 117 5.19 0.60 8.65
N THR A 118 6.39 0.84 9.20
CA THR A 118 6.54 1.59 10.44
C THR A 118 5.98 3.01 10.31
N HIS A 119 6.28 3.68 9.19
CA HIS A 119 5.79 5.03 8.91
C HIS A 119 4.26 5.06 8.80
N GLU A 120 3.71 4.20 7.94
CA GLU A 120 2.27 4.20 7.66
C GLU A 120 1.45 3.71 8.87
N PHE A 121 1.94 2.73 9.61
CA PHE A 121 1.24 2.27 10.81
C PHE A 121 1.20 3.34 11.91
N THR A 122 2.21 4.21 11.97
CA THR A 122 2.19 5.38 12.86
C THR A 122 1.05 6.35 12.54
N HIS A 123 0.57 6.39 11.29
CA HIS A 123 -0.60 7.19 10.93
C HIS A 123 -1.94 6.53 11.30
N ILE A 124 -1.95 5.22 11.51
CA ILE A 124 -3.13 4.47 11.97
C ILE A 124 -3.31 4.62 13.48
N VAL A 125 -2.22 4.62 14.21
CA VAL A 125 -2.14 4.75 15.67
C VAL A 125 -2.07 6.23 16.07
#